data_a3a066e5306e8f6632222957328f94f8
#
_entry.id   a3a066e5306e8f6632222957328f94f8
#
_cell.length_a   1.000
_cell.length_b   1.000
_cell.length_c   1.000
_cell.angle_alpha   90.00
_cell.angle_beta   90.00
_cell.angle_gamma   90.00
#
_symmetry.space_group_name_H-M   'P 1'
#
loop_
_entity.id
_entity.type
_entity.pdbx_description
1 polymer ?
#
loop_
_entity_poly.entity_id
_entity_poly.type
_entity_poly.pdbx_seq_one_letter_code
_entity_poly.pdbx_strand_id
1 'polypeptide(L)'
;VKSTLAALLLLCLTAAASAEETAIGFRSSTLPDAQDNRPLQMVVWYPAATAATPELIADNPVFVGARGAPDAPPAAGEHPLVVLSHGYGGNWGNQVWLASALARQGYIVAAVNHPGTTSKDRSPQAAAQLWQRPKDLSRAIDAVLAQPTQFGAVAKQRIAAVGHSVGGWTVMEIAGARFDPVLFARDCDIHPKLGGCIGYKQMNPAGTPVGKAELVKDLSDKRVTAVVSLDLGLSRGFTDASLAALPVPALVIAGGVPTEDMSPELESADMVRRMPKASTQYVEIGDATHFSFMAICKPGGMALIEEDSPGDGMICRDGEGGRPRESIQQQVVELITAFLAHTGS
;
A
#
# COMPACT_ATOMS: atom_id res chain seq x y z
N VAL A 1 -53.46 -48.58 30.28
CA VAL A 1 -52.01 -48.50 30.15
C VAL A 1 -51.73 -47.30 29.27
N LYS A 2 -51.31 -46.16 29.85
CA LYS A 2 -50.92 -44.94 29.10
C LYS A 2 -49.43 -44.80 29.25
N SER A 3 -48.69 -45.01 28.14
CA SER A 3 -47.25 -44.80 28.07
C SER A 3 -46.97 -43.32 27.67
N THR A 4 -46.35 -42.57 28.57
CA THR A 4 -45.84 -41.22 28.29
C THR A 4 -44.37 -41.35 27.82
N LEU A 5 -44.10 -40.99 26.53
CA LEU A 5 -42.75 -40.79 26.01
C LEU A 5 -42.27 -39.39 26.45
N ALA A 6 -41.21 -39.35 27.23
CA ALA A 6 -40.49 -38.11 27.52
C ALA A 6 -39.40 -37.92 26.43
N ALA A 7 -39.54 -36.86 25.64
CA ALA A 7 -38.52 -36.46 24.67
C ALA A 7 -37.46 -35.59 25.41
N LEU A 8 -36.23 -36.10 25.49
CA LEU A 8 -35.06 -35.33 25.94
C LEU A 8 -34.60 -34.42 24.79
N LEU A 9 -34.78 -33.12 24.92
CA LEU A 9 -34.16 -32.12 24.06
C LEU A 9 -32.71 -31.92 24.51
N LEU A 10 -31.76 -32.42 23.74
CA LEU A 10 -30.33 -32.05 23.89
C LEU A 10 -30.13 -30.66 23.27
N LEU A 11 -29.95 -29.63 24.13
CA LEU A 11 -29.46 -28.32 23.70
C LEU A 11 -27.94 -28.45 23.45
N CYS A 12 -27.54 -28.51 22.20
CA CYS A 12 -26.14 -28.27 21.82
C CYS A 12 -25.85 -26.77 21.96
N LEU A 13 -25.25 -26.36 23.06
CA LEU A 13 -24.60 -25.06 23.15
C LEU A 13 -23.33 -25.10 22.28
N THR A 14 -23.40 -24.56 21.08
CA THR A 14 -22.22 -24.19 20.30
C THR A 14 -21.62 -22.96 20.98
N ALA A 15 -20.55 -23.16 21.76
CA ALA A 15 -19.71 -22.06 22.18
C ALA A 15 -19.09 -21.45 20.91
N ALA A 16 -19.58 -20.29 20.52
CA ALA A 16 -18.88 -19.44 19.58
C ALA A 16 -17.56 -19.03 20.28
N ALA A 17 -16.47 -19.68 19.91
CA ALA A 17 -15.14 -19.22 20.28
C ALA A 17 -15.01 -17.82 19.63
N SER A 18 -15.04 -16.77 20.45
CA SER A 18 -14.59 -15.44 20.03
C SER A 18 -13.15 -15.63 19.59
N ALA A 19 -12.89 -15.46 18.29
CA ALA A 19 -11.52 -15.40 17.80
C ALA A 19 -10.83 -14.28 18.60
N GLU A 20 -9.86 -14.65 19.42
CA GLU A 20 -9.05 -13.69 20.19
C GLU A 20 -8.40 -12.76 19.16
N GLU A 21 -8.66 -11.47 19.24
CA GLU A 21 -8.14 -10.50 18.29
C GLU A 21 -6.61 -10.53 18.36
N THR A 22 -5.95 -10.87 17.26
CA THR A 22 -4.50 -11.02 17.19
C THR A 22 -3.83 -9.70 17.64
N ALA A 23 -3.04 -9.76 18.72
CA ALA A 23 -2.28 -8.63 19.19
C ALA A 23 -1.30 -8.17 18.10
N ILE A 24 -1.15 -6.86 17.92
CA ILE A 24 -0.26 -6.27 16.91
C ILE A 24 0.91 -5.61 17.60
N GLY A 25 2.13 -6.02 17.24
CA GLY A 25 3.35 -5.30 17.57
C GLY A 25 3.65 -4.20 16.56
N PHE A 26 4.38 -3.20 16.98
CA PHE A 26 4.81 -2.07 16.17
C PHE A 26 6.24 -1.66 16.50
N ARG A 27 7.07 -1.43 15.47
CA ARG A 27 8.42 -0.89 15.61
C ARG A 27 8.73 0.12 14.53
N SER A 28 9.49 1.16 14.89
CA SER A 28 10.05 2.14 13.99
C SER A 28 11.57 2.05 13.99
N SER A 29 12.18 2.14 12.82
CA SER A 29 13.63 2.14 12.66
C SER A 29 14.06 3.03 11.50
N THR A 30 15.34 3.37 11.48
CA THR A 30 15.96 4.04 10.34
C THR A 30 17.00 3.11 9.76
N LEU A 31 16.83 2.73 8.49
CA LEU A 31 17.79 1.91 7.76
C LEU A 31 18.91 2.82 7.23
N PRO A 32 20.16 2.59 7.65
CA PRO A 32 21.28 3.35 7.13
C PRO A 32 21.52 3.04 5.66
N ASP A 33 22.10 3.99 4.95
CA ASP A 33 22.61 3.78 3.60
C ASP A 33 24.01 4.38 3.52
N ALA A 34 25.00 3.50 3.49
CA ALA A 34 26.40 3.90 3.45
C ALA A 34 26.87 4.28 2.02
N GLN A 35 26.13 3.90 0.99
CA GLN A 35 26.51 4.12 -0.39
C GLN A 35 25.99 5.45 -0.93
N ASP A 36 24.68 5.68 -0.79
CA ASP A 36 24.03 6.84 -1.40
C ASP A 36 23.65 7.93 -0.38
N ASN A 37 24.02 7.75 0.91
CA ASN A 37 23.63 8.64 2.02
C ASN A 37 22.11 8.93 2.02
N ARG A 38 21.31 7.87 1.77
CA ARG A 38 19.86 7.91 1.70
C ARG A 38 19.24 7.09 2.85
N PRO A 39 19.26 7.60 4.10
CA PRO A 39 18.64 6.92 5.23
C PRO A 39 17.16 6.75 4.97
N LEU A 40 16.62 5.56 5.31
CA LEU A 40 15.24 5.20 5.03
C LEU A 40 14.51 4.95 6.34
N GLN A 41 13.52 5.79 6.66
CA GLN A 41 12.62 5.51 7.77
C GLN A 41 11.71 4.34 7.41
N MET A 42 11.70 3.32 8.25
CA MET A 42 10.87 2.15 8.14
C MET A 42 10.07 1.94 9.41
N VAL A 43 8.80 1.54 9.26
CA VAL A 43 7.95 1.08 10.36
C VAL A 43 7.43 -0.31 10.02
N VAL A 44 7.30 -1.16 11.04
CA VAL A 44 6.85 -2.54 10.86
C VAL A 44 5.74 -2.85 11.86
N TRP A 45 4.62 -3.34 11.36
CA TRP A 45 3.55 -3.99 12.14
C TRP A 45 3.71 -5.50 12.00
N TYR A 46 3.46 -6.22 13.07
CA TYR A 46 3.61 -7.67 13.06
C TYR A 46 2.68 -8.32 14.09
N PRO A 47 2.30 -9.60 13.90
CA PRO A 47 1.60 -10.36 14.93
C PRO A 47 2.44 -10.44 16.21
N ALA A 48 1.87 -10.09 17.35
CA ALA A 48 2.54 -10.13 18.64
C ALA A 48 2.18 -11.38 19.44
N ALA A 49 3.14 -11.89 20.22
CA ALA A 49 2.98 -13.10 21.03
C ALA A 49 2.04 -12.92 22.24
N THR A 50 1.95 -11.69 22.74
CA THR A 50 1.14 -11.36 23.92
C THR A 50 0.46 -10.01 23.72
N ALA A 51 -0.70 -9.84 24.35
CA ALA A 51 -1.37 -8.55 24.44
C ALA A 51 -0.54 -7.62 25.33
N ALA A 52 0.29 -6.78 24.72
CA ALA A 52 0.87 -5.61 25.38
C ALA A 52 -0.12 -4.44 25.29
N THR A 53 0.04 -3.43 26.15
CA THR A 53 -0.86 -2.25 26.14
C THR A 53 -0.77 -1.55 24.78
N PRO A 54 -1.85 -1.51 23.99
CA PRO A 54 -1.81 -0.88 22.68
C PRO A 54 -1.88 0.64 22.81
N GLU A 55 -1.08 1.31 21.99
CA GLU A 55 -1.10 2.77 21.79
C GLU A 55 -1.69 3.12 20.44
N LEU A 56 -2.05 4.39 20.24
CA LEU A 56 -2.45 4.90 18.92
C LEU A 56 -1.21 5.26 18.11
N ILE A 57 -1.00 4.52 17.03
CA ILE A 57 0.11 4.71 16.10
C ILE A 57 -0.36 5.59 14.95
N ALA A 58 0.45 6.57 14.55
CA ALA A 58 0.15 7.56 13.50
C ALA A 58 -1.05 8.48 13.80
N ASP A 59 -1.58 8.47 15.02
CA ASP A 59 -2.63 9.39 15.41
C ASP A 59 -2.09 10.83 15.49
N ASN A 60 -2.82 11.77 14.92
CA ASN A 60 -2.42 13.18 14.89
C ASN A 60 -3.67 14.08 14.76
N PRO A 61 -3.56 15.41 14.80
CA PRO A 61 -4.73 16.29 14.71
C PRO A 61 -5.59 16.11 13.46
N VAL A 62 -5.01 15.61 12.36
CA VAL A 62 -5.69 15.46 11.06
C VAL A 62 -6.26 14.06 10.90
N PHE A 63 -5.46 13.02 11.18
CA PHE A 63 -5.78 11.64 10.83
C PHE A 63 -6.01 10.76 12.06
N VAL A 64 -6.92 9.80 11.89
CA VAL A 64 -7.15 8.73 12.86
C VAL A 64 -6.01 7.71 12.74
N GLY A 65 -5.40 7.39 13.89
CA GLY A 65 -4.39 6.34 14.00
C GLY A 65 -4.98 4.94 14.13
N ALA A 66 -4.11 3.95 14.22
CA ALA A 66 -4.49 2.57 14.51
C ALA A 66 -3.80 2.07 15.79
N ARG A 67 -4.44 1.11 16.48
CA ARG A 67 -3.86 0.53 17.70
C ARG A 67 -2.75 -0.46 17.36
N GLY A 68 -1.65 -0.37 18.10
CA GLY A 68 -0.51 -1.29 18.04
C GLY A 68 0.29 -1.20 19.33
N ALA A 69 0.97 -2.26 19.69
CA ALA A 69 1.79 -2.33 20.91
C ALA A 69 3.26 -2.06 20.56
N PRO A 70 3.84 -0.92 20.96
CA PRO A 70 5.25 -0.64 20.72
C PRO A 70 6.14 -1.74 21.31
N ASP A 71 7.11 -2.18 20.52
CA ASP A 71 8.14 -3.13 20.90
C ASP A 71 7.66 -4.49 21.46
N ALA A 72 6.41 -4.86 21.26
CA ALA A 72 5.89 -6.15 21.68
C ALA A 72 6.69 -7.30 21.05
N PRO A 73 6.91 -8.41 21.78
CA PRO A 73 7.57 -9.61 21.21
C PRO A 73 6.75 -10.14 20.02
N PRO A 74 7.39 -10.49 18.88
CA PRO A 74 6.68 -11.08 17.76
C PRO A 74 6.12 -12.47 18.08
N ALA A 75 5.00 -12.81 17.46
CA ALA A 75 4.41 -14.14 17.53
C ALA A 75 5.35 -15.19 16.92
N ALA A 76 5.27 -16.43 17.41
CA ALA A 76 6.01 -17.56 16.87
C ALA A 76 5.43 -17.99 15.51
N GLY A 77 6.26 -18.69 14.71
CA GLY A 77 5.90 -19.16 13.39
C GLY A 77 6.40 -18.27 12.27
N GLU A 78 6.17 -18.71 11.04
CA GLU A 78 6.46 -17.92 9.83
C GLU A 78 5.23 -17.14 9.39
N HIS A 79 5.42 -15.89 9.04
CA HIS A 79 4.38 -14.96 8.63
C HIS A 79 4.64 -14.44 7.20
N PRO A 80 3.62 -14.27 6.36
CA PRO A 80 3.80 -13.61 5.07
C PRO A 80 4.19 -12.14 5.30
N LEU A 81 4.99 -11.59 4.37
CA LEU A 81 5.44 -10.20 4.41
C LEU A 81 4.71 -9.36 3.37
N VAL A 82 4.26 -8.20 3.76
CA VAL A 82 3.78 -7.14 2.85
C VAL A 82 4.67 -5.91 3.01
N VAL A 83 5.21 -5.38 1.90
CA VAL A 83 5.88 -4.07 1.90
C VAL A 83 4.94 -3.02 1.32
N LEU A 84 4.79 -1.86 2.02
CA LEU A 84 3.88 -0.78 1.66
C LEU A 84 4.62 0.43 1.11
N SER A 85 4.08 1.01 0.03
CA SER A 85 4.59 2.21 -0.63
C SER A 85 3.52 3.30 -0.68
N HIS A 86 3.79 4.45 -0.05
CA HIS A 86 2.88 5.60 -0.03
C HIS A 86 2.89 6.40 -1.34
N GLY A 87 1.88 7.24 -1.56
CA GLY A 87 1.78 8.19 -2.68
C GLY A 87 2.73 9.39 -2.56
N TYR A 88 2.79 10.22 -3.60
CA TYR A 88 3.55 11.47 -3.59
C TYR A 88 3.01 12.43 -2.53
N GLY A 89 3.90 13.04 -1.75
CA GLY A 89 3.52 13.93 -0.64
C GLY A 89 2.92 13.23 0.57
N GLY A 90 2.80 11.88 0.54
CA GLY A 90 2.32 11.07 1.66
C GLY A 90 3.41 10.64 2.64
N ASN A 91 3.09 9.65 3.46
CA ASN A 91 4.03 8.97 4.35
C ASN A 91 3.42 7.62 4.78
N TRP A 92 4.18 6.79 5.49
CA TRP A 92 3.72 5.50 5.98
C TRP A 92 2.41 5.57 6.80
N GLY A 93 2.16 6.68 7.51
CA GLY A 93 0.95 6.86 8.32
C GLY A 93 -0.34 6.94 7.50
N ASN A 94 -0.26 7.30 6.21
CA ASN A 94 -1.43 7.34 5.34
C ASN A 94 -2.07 5.95 5.13
N GLN A 95 -1.28 4.88 5.31
CA GLN A 95 -1.73 3.49 5.13
C GLN A 95 -1.75 2.70 6.45
N VAL A 96 -1.74 3.39 7.60
CA VAL A 96 -1.77 2.76 8.93
C VAL A 96 -2.97 1.83 9.11
N TRP A 97 -4.13 2.19 8.54
CA TRP A 97 -5.35 1.40 8.55
C TRP A 97 -5.16 0.03 7.88
N LEU A 98 -4.53 0.01 6.71
CA LEU A 98 -4.26 -1.22 5.97
C LEU A 98 -3.18 -2.06 6.66
N ALA A 99 -2.08 -1.41 7.09
CA ALA A 99 -0.99 -2.10 7.77
C ALA A 99 -1.48 -2.82 9.03
N SER A 100 -2.28 -2.14 9.87
CA SER A 100 -2.81 -2.76 11.09
C SER A 100 -3.83 -3.86 10.79
N ALA A 101 -4.68 -3.69 9.76
CA ALA A 101 -5.65 -4.71 9.37
C ALA A 101 -4.97 -6.00 8.87
N LEU A 102 -3.93 -5.87 8.04
CA LEU A 102 -3.15 -7.02 7.56
C LEU A 102 -2.37 -7.69 8.70
N ALA A 103 -1.79 -6.92 9.62
CA ALA A 103 -1.08 -7.49 10.78
C ALA A 103 -2.02 -8.30 11.69
N ARG A 104 -3.28 -7.87 11.90
CA ARG A 104 -4.30 -8.69 12.60
C ARG A 104 -4.59 -10.01 11.91
N GLN A 105 -4.38 -10.08 10.61
CA GLN A 105 -4.58 -11.29 9.82
C GLN A 105 -3.30 -12.14 9.67
N GLY A 106 -2.29 -11.84 10.49
CA GLY A 106 -1.08 -12.64 10.57
C GLY A 106 0.06 -12.22 9.64
N TYR A 107 -0.03 -11.09 8.94
CA TYR A 107 1.04 -10.58 8.10
C TYR A 107 2.05 -9.75 8.90
N ILE A 108 3.32 -9.84 8.53
CA ILE A 108 4.31 -8.80 8.83
C ILE A 108 4.12 -7.72 7.75
N VAL A 109 4.03 -6.45 8.16
CA VAL A 109 3.81 -5.34 7.23
C VAL A 109 4.87 -4.27 7.45
N ALA A 110 5.74 -4.05 6.46
CA ALA A 110 6.77 -3.02 6.51
C ALA A 110 6.42 -1.86 5.58
N ALA A 111 6.35 -0.65 6.10
CA ALA A 111 6.13 0.57 5.33
C ALA A 111 7.33 1.49 5.45
N VAL A 112 7.68 2.16 4.36
CA VAL A 112 8.82 3.08 4.31
C VAL A 112 8.37 4.50 3.98
N ASN A 113 9.15 5.48 4.40
CA ASN A 113 9.06 6.84 3.90
C ASN A 113 10.11 7.02 2.80
N HIS A 114 9.67 7.19 1.56
CA HIS A 114 10.57 7.41 0.43
C HIS A 114 11.11 8.85 0.46
N PRO A 115 12.41 9.07 0.66
CA PRO A 115 13.00 10.41 0.69
C PRO A 115 12.67 11.24 -0.55
N GLY A 116 12.41 12.53 -0.35
CA GLY A 116 12.04 13.48 -1.40
C GLY A 116 10.58 13.45 -1.83
N THR A 117 9.79 12.44 -1.42
CA THR A 117 8.39 12.32 -1.83
C THR A 117 7.43 12.19 -0.67
N THR A 118 7.85 12.63 0.54
CA THR A 118 7.00 12.61 1.74
C THR A 118 6.36 13.97 2.01
N SER A 119 5.40 13.98 2.94
CA SER A 119 4.79 15.22 3.44
C SER A 119 5.80 16.12 4.19
N LYS A 120 6.91 15.56 4.70
CA LYS A 120 7.94 16.27 5.47
C LYS A 120 9.24 16.50 4.69
N ASP A 121 9.48 15.77 3.63
CA ASP A 121 10.66 15.88 2.77
C ASP A 121 10.20 15.87 1.31
N ARG A 122 10.29 17.03 0.68
CA ARG A 122 10.03 17.26 -0.76
C ARG A 122 11.28 17.84 -1.42
N SER A 123 12.48 17.45 -0.96
CA SER A 123 13.75 17.92 -1.54
C SER A 123 13.80 17.51 -3.04
N PRO A 124 14.01 18.46 -3.95
CA PRO A 124 13.95 18.19 -5.39
C PRO A 124 14.97 17.15 -5.84
N GLN A 125 16.15 17.13 -5.22
CA GLN A 125 17.23 16.19 -5.54
C GLN A 125 16.84 14.74 -5.23
N ALA A 126 16.18 14.50 -4.08
CA ALA A 126 15.72 13.17 -3.70
C ALA A 126 14.44 12.79 -4.44
N ALA A 127 13.51 13.74 -4.66
CA ALA A 127 12.28 13.51 -5.44
C ALA A 127 12.60 13.10 -6.89
N ALA A 128 13.64 13.68 -7.48
CA ALA A 128 14.10 13.33 -8.82
C ALA A 128 14.62 11.88 -8.92
N GLN A 129 14.92 11.22 -7.81
CA GLN A 129 15.40 9.83 -7.79
C GLN A 129 14.24 8.82 -7.70
N LEU A 130 13.21 8.98 -8.52
CA LEU A 130 12.00 8.14 -8.48
C LEU A 130 12.31 6.63 -8.56
N TRP A 131 13.36 6.24 -9.31
CA TRP A 131 13.85 4.86 -9.42
C TRP A 131 14.37 4.25 -8.11
N GLN A 132 14.62 5.07 -7.09
CA GLN A 132 15.03 4.57 -5.77
C GLN A 132 13.86 3.96 -4.99
N ARG A 133 12.61 4.33 -5.30
CA ARG A 133 11.45 3.83 -4.54
C ARG A 133 11.30 2.31 -4.57
N PRO A 134 11.42 1.60 -5.70
CA PRO A 134 11.45 0.12 -5.70
C PRO A 134 12.63 -0.44 -4.90
N LYS A 135 13.82 0.19 -4.99
CA LYS A 135 15.00 -0.21 -4.22
C LYS A 135 14.81 0.00 -2.70
N ASP A 136 14.10 1.06 -2.30
CA ASP A 136 13.73 1.30 -0.90
C ASP A 136 12.86 0.15 -0.34
N LEU A 137 11.92 -0.39 -1.14
CA LEU A 137 11.14 -1.56 -0.75
C LEU A 137 12.02 -2.83 -0.65
N SER A 138 12.96 -3.04 -1.56
CA SER A 138 13.94 -4.15 -1.46
C SER A 138 14.77 -4.06 -0.17
N ARG A 139 15.21 -2.84 0.20
CA ARG A 139 15.92 -2.61 1.47
C ARG A 139 15.05 -2.92 2.70
N ALA A 140 13.76 -2.60 2.64
CA ALA A 140 12.82 -2.97 3.69
C ALA A 140 12.66 -4.50 3.81
N ILE A 141 12.56 -5.22 2.69
CA ILE A 141 12.55 -6.68 2.67
C ILE A 141 13.82 -7.23 3.31
N ASP A 142 15.00 -6.72 2.91
CA ASP A 142 16.30 -7.14 3.48
C ASP A 142 16.33 -6.95 5.01
N ALA A 143 15.89 -5.78 5.48
CA ALA A 143 15.90 -5.44 6.90
C ALA A 143 14.97 -6.34 7.74
N VAL A 144 13.78 -6.63 7.24
CA VAL A 144 12.83 -7.52 7.94
C VAL A 144 13.35 -8.95 7.95
N LEU A 145 13.86 -9.46 6.85
CA LEU A 145 14.44 -10.81 6.75
C LEU A 145 15.67 -11.00 7.66
N ALA A 146 16.45 -9.94 7.86
CA ALA A 146 17.65 -9.98 8.70
C ALA A 146 17.34 -9.95 10.21
N GLN A 147 16.12 -9.62 10.63
CA GLN A 147 15.78 -9.33 12.02
C GLN A 147 14.54 -10.12 12.52
N PRO A 148 14.52 -11.46 12.41
CA PRO A 148 13.36 -12.27 12.78
C PRO A 148 13.02 -12.20 14.27
N THR A 149 13.98 -11.90 15.14
CA THR A 149 13.76 -11.70 16.57
C THR A 149 13.03 -10.40 16.90
N GLN A 150 13.04 -9.42 15.98
CA GLN A 150 12.37 -8.15 16.17
C GLN A 150 10.98 -8.11 15.52
N PHE A 151 10.80 -8.75 14.35
CA PHE A 151 9.60 -8.62 13.53
C PHE A 151 8.84 -9.95 13.34
N GLY A 152 9.41 -11.08 13.72
CA GLY A 152 8.92 -12.43 13.40
C GLY A 152 9.63 -13.04 12.19
N ALA A 153 9.55 -14.36 12.06
CA ALA A 153 10.10 -15.06 10.89
C ALA A 153 9.20 -14.86 9.66
N VAL A 154 9.80 -14.66 8.51
CA VAL A 154 9.10 -14.41 7.23
C VAL A 154 8.97 -15.70 6.43
N ALA A 155 7.76 -16.02 5.98
CA ALA A 155 7.49 -17.03 4.94
C ALA A 155 8.01 -16.49 3.59
N LYS A 156 9.24 -16.83 3.23
CA LYS A 156 9.99 -16.22 2.11
C LYS A 156 9.33 -16.39 0.75
N GLN A 157 8.42 -17.35 0.61
CA GLN A 157 7.64 -17.59 -0.61
C GLN A 157 6.37 -16.72 -0.69
N ARG A 158 6.11 -15.90 0.34
CA ARG A 158 4.90 -15.09 0.48
C ARG A 158 5.27 -13.65 0.82
N ILE A 159 5.94 -12.98 -0.12
CA ILE A 159 6.32 -11.57 -0.02
C ILE A 159 5.53 -10.80 -1.06
N ALA A 160 4.65 -9.91 -0.63
CA ALA A 160 3.86 -9.07 -1.51
C ALA A 160 4.23 -7.58 -1.36
N ALA A 161 4.00 -6.81 -2.42
CA ALA A 161 4.13 -5.36 -2.38
C ALA A 161 2.77 -4.70 -2.63
N VAL A 162 2.41 -3.71 -1.81
CA VAL A 162 1.14 -2.96 -1.93
C VAL A 162 1.46 -1.47 -1.96
N GLY A 163 0.84 -0.72 -2.87
CA GLY A 163 1.13 0.71 -3.00
C GLY A 163 -0.03 1.53 -3.49
N HIS A 164 -0.11 2.78 -3.00
CA HIS A 164 -1.13 3.74 -3.37
C HIS A 164 -0.55 4.86 -4.24
N SER A 165 -1.26 5.27 -5.29
CA SER A 165 -0.87 6.39 -6.17
C SER A 165 0.52 6.13 -6.80
N VAL A 166 1.51 7.01 -6.62
CA VAL A 166 2.91 6.76 -7.02
C VAL A 166 3.49 5.51 -6.32
N GLY A 167 2.96 5.12 -5.15
CA GLY A 167 3.27 3.84 -4.53
C GLY A 167 2.79 2.66 -5.36
N GLY A 168 1.66 2.79 -6.04
CA GLY A 168 1.16 1.81 -7.02
C GLY A 168 2.13 1.64 -8.19
N TRP A 169 2.65 2.73 -8.75
CA TRP A 169 3.74 2.70 -9.72
C TRP A 169 4.97 1.96 -9.16
N THR A 170 5.37 2.30 -7.92
CA THR A 170 6.53 1.69 -7.27
C THR A 170 6.42 0.16 -7.17
N VAL A 171 5.24 -0.36 -6.82
CA VAL A 171 5.04 -1.81 -6.69
C VAL A 171 4.92 -2.51 -8.04
N MET A 172 4.48 -1.84 -9.07
CA MET A 172 4.55 -2.38 -10.43
C MET A 172 5.99 -2.50 -10.93
N GLU A 173 6.84 -1.51 -10.64
CA GLU A 173 8.28 -1.56 -10.96
C GLU A 173 9.00 -2.70 -10.25
N ILE A 174 8.81 -2.85 -8.93
CA ILE A 174 9.45 -3.93 -8.18
C ILE A 174 8.95 -5.32 -8.62
N ALA A 175 7.73 -5.40 -9.18
CA ALA A 175 7.17 -6.61 -9.77
C ALA A 175 7.74 -6.96 -11.15
N GLY A 176 8.32 -5.99 -11.85
CA GLY A 176 8.93 -6.22 -13.16
C GLY A 176 8.34 -5.41 -14.31
N ALA A 177 7.36 -4.54 -14.09
CA ALA A 177 6.99 -3.54 -15.09
C ALA A 177 8.18 -2.62 -15.39
N ARG A 178 8.23 -2.07 -16.61
CA ARG A 178 9.33 -1.20 -17.07
C ARG A 178 8.77 0.14 -17.50
N PHE A 179 9.27 1.18 -16.89
CA PHE A 179 8.88 2.54 -17.21
C PHE A 179 9.74 3.13 -18.32
N ASP A 180 9.09 3.73 -19.31
CA ASP A 180 9.74 4.50 -20.36
C ASP A 180 9.42 5.99 -20.17
N PRO A 181 10.40 6.82 -19.75
CA PRO A 181 10.19 8.24 -19.53
C PRO A 181 9.84 9.01 -20.82
N VAL A 182 10.23 8.49 -22.01
CA VAL A 182 9.89 9.12 -23.29
C VAL A 182 8.42 8.83 -23.64
N LEU A 183 7.99 7.59 -23.43
CA LEU A 183 6.57 7.22 -23.59
C LEU A 183 5.67 8.07 -22.68
N PHE A 184 6.04 8.17 -21.39
CA PHE A 184 5.27 8.93 -20.42
C PHE A 184 5.25 10.44 -20.73
N ALA A 185 6.37 11.01 -21.16
CA ALA A 185 6.40 12.43 -21.54
C ALA A 185 5.45 12.73 -22.69
N ARG A 186 5.41 11.88 -23.73
CA ARG A 186 4.46 12.01 -24.85
C ARG A 186 3.01 11.90 -24.40
N ASP A 187 2.71 10.99 -23.47
CA ASP A 187 1.36 10.88 -22.92
C ASP A 187 0.96 12.13 -22.13
N CYS A 188 1.88 12.71 -21.38
CA CYS A 188 1.65 13.96 -20.64
C CYS A 188 1.48 15.20 -21.56
N ASP A 189 1.98 15.18 -22.79
CA ASP A 189 1.66 16.21 -23.79
C ASP A 189 0.18 16.12 -24.22
N ILE A 190 -0.41 14.91 -24.21
CA ILE A 190 -1.81 14.66 -24.54
C ILE A 190 -2.73 14.90 -23.34
N HIS A 191 -2.28 14.49 -22.15
CA HIS A 191 -3.05 14.51 -20.89
C HIS A 191 -2.37 15.37 -19.80
N PRO A 192 -2.08 16.67 -20.05
CA PRO A 192 -1.24 17.48 -19.15
C PRO A 192 -1.84 17.76 -17.77
N LYS A 193 -3.14 17.52 -17.60
CA LYS A 193 -3.87 17.75 -16.34
C LYS A 193 -3.89 16.55 -15.42
N LEU A 194 -3.49 15.36 -15.88
CA LEU A 194 -3.40 14.20 -15.00
C LEU A 194 -2.40 14.45 -13.87
N GLY A 195 -2.80 14.10 -12.64
CA GLY A 195 -1.98 14.24 -11.43
C GLY A 195 -0.65 13.52 -11.55
N GLY A 196 -0.63 12.35 -12.22
CA GLY A 196 0.60 11.64 -12.58
C GLY A 196 1.56 12.51 -13.40
N CYS A 197 1.07 13.24 -14.39
CA CYS A 197 1.89 14.15 -15.22
C CYS A 197 2.35 15.39 -14.45
N ILE A 198 1.48 15.97 -13.62
CA ILE A 198 1.81 17.12 -12.77
C ILE A 198 2.90 16.73 -11.77
N GLY A 199 2.70 15.63 -11.03
CA GLY A 199 3.65 15.12 -10.04
C GLY A 199 4.98 14.70 -10.67
N TYR A 200 4.96 14.03 -11.82
CA TYR A 200 6.17 13.65 -12.54
C TYR A 200 6.99 14.87 -12.97
N LYS A 201 6.32 15.92 -13.49
CA LYS A 201 6.96 17.17 -13.85
C LYS A 201 7.58 17.88 -12.64
N GLN A 202 6.88 17.86 -11.49
CA GLN A 202 7.40 18.44 -10.23
C GLN A 202 8.61 17.67 -9.72
N MET A 203 8.59 16.35 -9.72
CA MET A 203 9.71 15.49 -9.33
C MET A 203 10.87 15.54 -10.31
N ASN A 204 10.57 15.76 -11.61
CA ASN A 204 11.54 15.82 -12.70
C ASN A 204 12.55 14.65 -12.77
N PRO A 205 12.12 13.38 -12.66
CA PRO A 205 13.04 12.26 -12.54
C PRO A 205 13.83 11.96 -13.83
N ALA A 206 13.34 12.40 -14.98
CA ALA A 206 14.03 12.33 -16.26
C ALA A 206 14.78 13.61 -16.63
N GLY A 207 14.93 14.55 -15.71
CA GLY A 207 15.59 15.84 -15.95
C GLY A 207 17.10 15.76 -16.19
N THR A 208 17.72 14.60 -15.92
CA THR A 208 19.13 14.35 -16.16
C THR A 208 19.35 13.08 -16.99
N PRO A 209 20.50 12.96 -17.72
CA PRO A 209 20.86 11.72 -18.40
C PRO A 209 20.89 10.50 -17.47
N VAL A 210 21.37 10.68 -16.24
CA VAL A 210 21.38 9.62 -15.20
C VAL A 210 19.98 9.19 -14.86
N GLY A 211 19.07 10.13 -14.56
CA GLY A 211 17.67 9.84 -14.23
C GLY A 211 16.97 9.06 -15.35
N LYS A 212 17.14 9.49 -16.60
CA LYS A 212 16.60 8.77 -17.76
C LYS A 212 17.12 7.33 -17.84
N ALA A 213 18.43 7.13 -17.62
CA ALA A 213 19.05 5.81 -17.68
C ALA A 213 18.62 4.90 -16.52
N GLU A 214 18.42 5.46 -15.32
CA GLU A 214 17.97 4.68 -14.16
C GLU A 214 16.50 4.25 -14.27
N LEU A 215 15.62 5.13 -14.77
CA LEU A 215 14.18 4.84 -14.91
C LEU A 215 13.87 3.67 -15.86
N VAL A 216 14.71 3.40 -16.85
CA VAL A 216 14.49 2.32 -17.82
C VAL A 216 15.08 0.97 -17.37
N LYS A 217 15.79 0.93 -16.24
CA LYS A 217 16.41 -0.29 -15.72
C LYS A 217 15.40 -1.31 -15.22
N ASP A 218 15.86 -2.54 -15.07
CA ASP A 218 15.17 -3.56 -14.30
C ASP A 218 15.28 -3.22 -12.80
N LEU A 219 14.16 -2.79 -12.21
CA LEU A 219 14.07 -2.48 -10.78
C LEU A 219 13.35 -3.59 -10.00
N SER A 220 13.14 -4.75 -10.63
CA SER A 220 12.40 -5.86 -10.01
C SER A 220 13.18 -6.52 -8.89
N ASP A 221 12.45 -6.97 -7.87
CA ASP A 221 12.94 -7.87 -6.82
C ASP A 221 12.26 -9.23 -6.96
N LYS A 222 13.03 -10.26 -7.27
CA LYS A 222 12.52 -11.61 -7.53
C LYS A 222 11.92 -12.30 -6.29
N ARG A 223 12.06 -11.72 -5.11
CA ARG A 223 11.43 -12.19 -3.88
C ARG A 223 9.96 -11.80 -3.79
N VAL A 224 9.55 -10.74 -4.51
CA VAL A 224 8.15 -10.31 -4.56
C VAL A 224 7.36 -11.32 -5.38
N THR A 225 6.34 -11.90 -4.77
CA THR A 225 5.52 -12.98 -5.35
C THR A 225 4.10 -12.54 -5.73
N ALA A 226 3.67 -11.35 -5.31
CA ALA A 226 2.37 -10.76 -5.67
C ALA A 226 2.41 -9.24 -5.49
N VAL A 227 1.59 -8.51 -6.24
CA VAL A 227 1.48 -7.05 -6.10
C VAL A 227 0.04 -6.59 -6.04
N VAL A 228 -0.18 -5.52 -5.28
CA VAL A 228 -1.47 -4.81 -5.22
C VAL A 228 -1.23 -3.33 -5.47
N SER A 229 -1.91 -2.81 -6.47
CA SER A 229 -1.91 -1.39 -6.81
C SER A 229 -3.24 -0.75 -6.43
N LEU A 230 -3.18 0.30 -5.61
CA LEU A 230 -4.34 1.09 -5.19
C LEU A 230 -4.30 2.42 -5.92
N ASP A 231 -5.18 2.59 -6.88
CA ASP A 231 -5.42 3.81 -7.64
C ASP A 231 -4.12 4.51 -8.10
N LEU A 232 -3.29 3.74 -8.84
CA LEU A 232 -1.97 4.23 -9.25
C LEU A 232 -2.07 5.38 -10.25
N GLY A 233 -1.04 6.23 -10.22
CA GLY A 233 -0.70 7.14 -11.31
C GLY A 233 0.55 6.68 -12.06
N LEU A 234 0.90 7.38 -13.13
CA LEU A 234 2.05 7.13 -14.00
C LEU A 234 1.99 5.82 -14.81
N SER A 235 0.86 5.13 -14.84
CA SER A 235 0.71 3.83 -15.51
C SER A 235 0.98 3.89 -17.02
N ARG A 236 0.72 5.05 -17.63
CA ARG A 236 0.86 5.31 -19.06
C ARG A 236 2.30 5.28 -19.55
N GLY A 237 3.28 5.34 -18.65
CA GLY A 237 4.70 5.17 -18.95
C GLY A 237 5.18 3.73 -18.96
N PHE A 238 4.41 2.77 -18.50
CA PHE A 238 4.82 1.36 -18.58
C PHE A 238 4.76 0.83 -20.01
N THR A 239 5.79 0.10 -20.42
CA THR A 239 5.85 -0.51 -21.74
C THR A 239 4.89 -1.71 -21.83
N ASP A 240 4.22 -1.85 -22.98
CA ASP A 240 3.28 -2.97 -23.21
C ASP A 240 3.94 -4.32 -23.03
N ALA A 241 5.18 -4.46 -23.53
CA ALA A 241 5.94 -5.70 -23.45
C ALA A 241 6.18 -6.13 -21.98
N SER A 242 6.52 -5.17 -21.09
CA SER A 242 6.76 -5.49 -19.68
C SER A 242 5.48 -5.79 -18.91
N LEU A 243 4.40 -5.08 -19.20
CA LEU A 243 3.10 -5.35 -18.61
C LEU A 243 2.57 -6.72 -19.04
N ALA A 244 2.62 -7.04 -20.34
CA ALA A 244 2.20 -8.35 -20.86
C ALA A 244 3.02 -9.53 -20.32
N ALA A 245 4.25 -9.28 -19.90
CA ALA A 245 5.18 -10.28 -19.36
C ALA A 245 5.31 -10.21 -17.82
N LEU A 246 4.40 -9.53 -17.11
CA LEU A 246 4.48 -9.41 -15.66
C LEU A 246 4.53 -10.80 -15.00
N PRO A 247 5.60 -11.13 -14.25
CA PRO A 247 5.85 -12.50 -13.82
C PRO A 247 5.05 -12.93 -12.59
N VAL A 248 4.37 -12.01 -11.91
CA VAL A 248 3.66 -12.26 -10.66
C VAL A 248 2.18 -11.87 -10.77
N PRO A 249 1.28 -12.50 -10.01
CA PRO A 249 -0.10 -12.09 -9.91
C PRO A 249 -0.24 -10.63 -9.44
N ALA A 250 -1.22 -9.93 -10.00
CA ALA A 250 -1.51 -8.54 -9.67
C ALA A 250 -2.99 -8.33 -9.34
N LEU A 251 -3.26 -7.57 -8.27
CA LEU A 251 -4.56 -6.99 -7.98
C LEU A 251 -4.48 -5.48 -8.19
N VAL A 252 -5.31 -4.94 -9.07
CA VAL A 252 -5.40 -3.50 -9.33
C VAL A 252 -6.77 -3.02 -8.84
N ILE A 253 -6.77 -2.14 -7.85
CA ILE A 253 -7.98 -1.53 -7.30
C ILE A 253 -7.95 -0.05 -7.69
N ALA A 254 -9.04 0.43 -8.29
CA ALA A 254 -9.21 1.83 -8.69
C ALA A 254 -10.34 2.50 -7.92
N GLY A 255 -10.22 3.81 -7.69
CA GLY A 255 -11.34 4.66 -7.28
C GLY A 255 -12.23 4.95 -8.49
N GLY A 256 -13.54 4.67 -8.37
CA GLY A 256 -14.50 4.84 -9.47
C GLY A 256 -15.04 6.26 -9.60
N VAL A 257 -14.71 7.17 -8.66
CA VAL A 257 -15.09 8.60 -8.76
C VAL A 257 -13.96 9.34 -9.48
N PRO A 258 -14.11 9.65 -10.78
CA PRO A 258 -13.06 10.32 -11.52
C PRO A 258 -12.96 11.78 -11.09
N THR A 259 -11.74 12.32 -11.12
CA THR A 259 -11.45 13.75 -11.01
C THR A 259 -10.71 14.22 -12.26
N GLU A 260 -10.55 15.55 -12.44
CA GLU A 260 -9.83 16.07 -13.62
C GLU A 260 -8.38 15.56 -13.69
N ASP A 261 -7.78 15.32 -12.54
CA ASP A 261 -6.39 14.88 -12.36
C ASP A 261 -6.23 13.37 -12.17
N MET A 262 -7.31 12.62 -11.87
CA MET A 262 -7.31 11.17 -11.72
C MET A 262 -8.45 10.53 -12.51
N SER A 263 -8.09 9.75 -13.50
CA SER A 263 -9.02 9.00 -14.35
C SER A 263 -8.71 7.52 -14.27
N PRO A 264 -9.55 6.70 -13.63
CA PRO A 264 -9.34 5.25 -13.61
C PRO A 264 -9.26 4.65 -15.01
N GLU A 265 -10.01 5.21 -15.97
CA GLU A 265 -10.00 4.77 -17.37
C GLU A 265 -8.64 5.00 -18.06
N LEU A 266 -7.96 6.12 -17.77
CA LEU A 266 -6.66 6.45 -18.36
C LEU A 266 -5.49 5.83 -17.60
N GLU A 267 -5.65 5.46 -16.34
CA GLU A 267 -4.58 4.93 -15.50
C GLU A 267 -4.77 3.43 -15.24
N SER A 268 -5.51 3.04 -14.21
CA SER A 268 -5.64 1.65 -13.76
C SER A 268 -6.27 0.74 -14.81
N ALA A 269 -7.39 1.14 -15.42
CA ALA A 269 -8.09 0.32 -16.40
C ALA A 269 -7.29 0.17 -17.71
N ASP A 270 -6.62 1.24 -18.17
CA ASP A 270 -5.73 1.16 -19.33
C ASP A 270 -4.57 0.18 -19.08
N MET A 271 -3.93 0.29 -17.93
CA MET A 271 -2.83 -0.61 -17.57
C MET A 271 -3.29 -2.08 -17.59
N VAL A 272 -4.42 -2.37 -16.97
CA VAL A 272 -4.95 -3.75 -16.88
C VAL A 272 -5.27 -4.35 -18.25
N ARG A 273 -5.72 -3.56 -19.21
CA ARG A 273 -5.95 -4.03 -20.60
C ARG A 273 -4.68 -4.58 -21.26
N ARG A 274 -3.50 -4.12 -20.81
CA ARG A 274 -2.18 -4.51 -21.31
C ARG A 274 -1.52 -5.63 -20.50
N MET A 275 -2.14 -6.07 -19.39
CA MET A 275 -1.61 -7.08 -18.47
C MET A 275 -2.16 -8.50 -18.77
N PRO A 276 -1.50 -9.58 -18.26
CA PRO A 276 -1.98 -10.96 -18.44
C PRO A 276 -3.31 -11.18 -17.72
N LYS A 277 -4.37 -11.50 -18.46
CA LYS A 277 -5.73 -11.70 -17.90
C LYS A 277 -5.80 -12.86 -16.89
N ALA A 278 -4.97 -13.89 -17.05
CA ALA A 278 -4.99 -15.07 -16.18
C ALA A 278 -4.46 -14.80 -14.77
N SER A 279 -3.60 -13.79 -14.60
CA SER A 279 -2.94 -13.46 -13.33
C SER A 279 -3.24 -12.06 -12.83
N THR A 280 -4.14 -11.33 -13.51
CA THR A 280 -4.50 -9.95 -13.13
C THR A 280 -5.97 -9.89 -12.74
N GLN A 281 -6.23 -9.34 -11.55
CA GLN A 281 -7.57 -8.97 -11.09
C GLN A 281 -7.72 -7.46 -11.13
N TYR A 282 -8.85 -6.95 -11.59
CA TYR A 282 -9.21 -5.54 -11.58
C TYR A 282 -10.51 -5.32 -10.83
N VAL A 283 -10.51 -4.37 -9.92
CA VAL A 283 -11.71 -3.95 -9.18
C VAL A 283 -11.79 -2.44 -9.17
N GLU A 284 -12.90 -1.90 -9.63
CA GLU A 284 -13.23 -0.49 -9.51
C GLU A 284 -14.27 -0.30 -8.40
N ILE A 285 -13.95 0.50 -7.39
CA ILE A 285 -14.85 0.80 -6.28
C ILE A 285 -15.58 2.10 -6.63
N GLY A 286 -16.83 1.98 -7.10
CA GLY A 286 -17.58 3.05 -7.76
C GLY A 286 -17.82 4.31 -6.94
N ASP A 287 -17.75 4.24 -5.61
CA ASP A 287 -17.92 5.36 -4.67
C ASP A 287 -16.61 5.80 -3.98
N ALA A 288 -15.46 5.19 -4.34
CA ALA A 288 -14.15 5.59 -3.85
C ALA A 288 -13.55 6.70 -4.71
N THR A 289 -12.92 7.69 -4.07
CA THR A 289 -12.02 8.66 -4.68
C THR A 289 -10.57 8.18 -4.58
N HIS A 290 -9.66 8.90 -5.24
CA HIS A 290 -8.21 8.67 -5.08
C HIS A 290 -7.76 8.64 -3.61
N PHE A 291 -8.35 9.49 -2.77
CA PHE A 291 -7.97 9.64 -1.37
C PHE A 291 -8.73 8.73 -0.40
N SER A 292 -9.71 7.96 -0.87
CA SER A 292 -10.40 6.96 -0.04
C SER A 292 -9.47 5.82 0.43
N PHE A 293 -8.32 5.66 -0.23
CA PHE A 293 -7.25 4.70 0.14
C PHE A 293 -6.24 5.26 1.16
N MET A 294 -6.47 6.46 1.71
CA MET A 294 -5.64 7.09 2.74
C MET A 294 -6.32 7.01 4.11
N ALA A 295 -5.58 7.31 5.19
CA ALA A 295 -6.10 7.35 6.55
C ALA A 295 -7.33 8.24 6.67
N ILE A 296 -8.21 7.88 7.62
CA ILE A 296 -9.46 8.61 7.88
C ILE A 296 -9.14 9.96 8.52
N CYS A 297 -9.76 11.01 8.01
CA CYS A 297 -9.64 12.33 8.60
C CYS A 297 -10.53 12.46 9.86
N LYS A 298 -9.99 13.09 10.89
CA LYS A 298 -10.72 13.48 12.08
C LYS A 298 -11.67 14.67 11.79
N PRO A 299 -12.71 14.88 12.60
CA PRO A 299 -13.49 16.11 12.55
C PRO A 299 -12.56 17.33 12.63
N GLY A 300 -12.68 18.26 11.70
CA GLY A 300 -11.78 19.43 11.59
C GLY A 300 -10.46 19.17 10.84
N GLY A 301 -10.07 17.93 10.57
CA GLY A 301 -8.81 17.60 9.88
C GLY A 301 -8.70 18.22 8.49
N MET A 302 -9.83 18.27 7.75
CA MET A 302 -9.87 18.94 6.44
C MET A 302 -9.49 20.43 6.54
N ALA A 303 -10.01 21.13 7.53
CA ALA A 303 -9.72 22.57 7.72
C ALA A 303 -8.24 22.78 8.05
N LEU A 304 -7.64 21.91 8.86
CA LEU A 304 -6.21 21.97 9.19
C LEU A 304 -5.32 21.73 7.96
N ILE A 305 -5.69 20.80 7.09
CA ILE A 305 -4.97 20.58 5.83
C ILE A 305 -5.08 21.81 4.94
N GLU A 306 -6.31 22.33 4.78
CA GLU A 306 -6.57 23.48 3.90
C GLU A 306 -5.85 24.75 4.38
N GLU A 307 -5.65 24.92 5.69
CA GLU A 307 -4.88 26.03 6.29
C GLU A 307 -3.37 25.88 5.99
N ASP A 308 -2.83 24.67 6.10
CA ASP A 308 -1.39 24.39 5.88
C ASP A 308 -1.04 24.36 4.39
N SER A 309 -1.93 23.76 3.57
CA SER A 309 -1.73 23.52 2.14
C SER A 309 -3.06 23.75 1.39
N PRO A 310 -3.33 25.01 0.97
CA PRO A 310 -4.58 25.34 0.27
C PRO A 310 -4.83 24.48 -0.97
N GLY A 311 -6.00 23.86 -1.05
CA GLY A 311 -6.40 22.91 -2.10
C GLY A 311 -6.21 21.43 -1.70
N ASP A 312 -5.37 21.11 -0.73
CA ASP A 312 -5.14 19.72 -0.30
C ASP A 312 -6.25 19.19 0.62
N GLY A 313 -7.21 20.00 1.07
CA GLY A 313 -8.37 19.54 1.86
C GLY A 313 -9.20 18.45 1.17
N MET A 314 -9.07 18.30 -0.15
CA MET A 314 -9.66 17.21 -0.92
C MET A 314 -9.23 15.82 -0.43
N ILE A 315 -8.08 15.68 0.22
CA ILE A 315 -7.59 14.43 0.82
C ILE A 315 -8.60 13.84 1.81
N CYS A 316 -9.40 14.67 2.47
CA CYS A 316 -10.44 14.25 3.41
C CYS A 316 -11.82 14.01 2.77
N ARG A 317 -11.96 14.16 1.45
CA ARG A 317 -13.24 13.97 0.76
C ARG A 317 -13.34 12.58 0.17
N ASP A 318 -14.49 11.96 0.35
CA ASP A 318 -14.91 10.75 -0.34
C ASP A 318 -15.96 11.08 -1.42
N GLY A 319 -16.41 10.11 -2.18
CA GLY A 319 -17.42 10.31 -3.22
C GLY A 319 -18.72 10.85 -2.65
N GLU A 320 -19.33 11.84 -3.30
CA GLU A 320 -20.60 12.44 -2.87
C GLU A 320 -21.70 11.38 -2.85
N GLY A 321 -22.40 11.26 -1.72
CA GLY A 321 -23.42 10.23 -1.50
C GLY A 321 -22.90 8.80 -1.40
N GLY A 322 -21.57 8.59 -1.40
CA GLY A 322 -20.93 7.30 -1.22
C GLY A 322 -20.94 6.80 0.22
N ARG A 323 -20.40 5.59 0.39
CA ARG A 323 -20.21 4.99 1.72
C ARG A 323 -19.14 5.73 2.53
N PRO A 324 -19.17 5.65 3.87
CA PRO A 324 -18.07 6.12 4.70
C PRO A 324 -16.73 5.44 4.30
N ARG A 325 -15.63 6.18 4.42
CA ARG A 325 -14.27 5.69 4.07
C ARG A 325 -13.90 4.39 4.75
N GLU A 326 -14.35 4.19 6.00
CA GLU A 326 -14.16 2.95 6.75
C GLU A 326 -14.72 1.73 6.01
N SER A 327 -15.90 1.86 5.41
CA SER A 327 -16.54 0.78 4.67
C SER A 327 -15.79 0.47 3.36
N ILE A 328 -15.28 1.51 2.69
CA ILE A 328 -14.42 1.35 1.51
C ILE A 328 -13.11 0.64 1.91
N GLN A 329 -12.48 1.09 2.99
CA GLN A 329 -11.25 0.48 3.51
C GLN A 329 -11.44 -0.98 3.91
N GLN A 330 -12.57 -1.31 4.54
CA GLN A 330 -12.90 -2.70 4.87
C GLN A 330 -13.00 -3.56 3.61
N GLN A 331 -13.69 -3.10 2.57
CA GLN A 331 -13.77 -3.79 1.28
C GLN A 331 -12.38 -3.97 0.66
N VAL A 332 -11.52 -2.97 0.72
CA VAL A 332 -10.14 -3.06 0.21
C VAL A 332 -9.34 -4.11 0.96
N VAL A 333 -9.45 -4.16 2.30
CA VAL A 333 -8.80 -5.19 3.12
C VAL A 333 -9.27 -6.59 2.72
N GLU A 334 -10.58 -6.79 2.55
CA GLU A 334 -11.17 -8.08 2.15
C GLU A 334 -10.67 -8.51 0.77
N LEU A 335 -10.62 -7.60 -0.21
CA LEU A 335 -10.09 -7.87 -1.55
C LEU A 335 -8.60 -8.26 -1.51
N ILE A 336 -7.79 -7.50 -0.78
CA ILE A 336 -6.35 -7.76 -0.67
C ILE A 336 -6.09 -9.09 0.01
N THR A 337 -6.76 -9.37 1.13
CA THR A 337 -6.54 -10.61 1.88
C THR A 337 -7.03 -11.84 1.11
N ALA A 338 -8.16 -11.75 0.44
CA ALA A 338 -8.64 -12.81 -0.44
C ALA A 338 -7.65 -13.08 -1.58
N PHE A 339 -7.13 -12.04 -2.23
CA PHE A 339 -6.12 -12.16 -3.29
C PHE A 339 -4.84 -12.80 -2.77
N LEU A 340 -4.27 -12.29 -1.67
CA LEU A 340 -3.00 -12.79 -1.10
C LEU A 340 -3.10 -14.22 -0.54
N ALA A 341 -4.28 -14.66 -0.11
CA ALA A 341 -4.50 -16.04 0.32
C ALA A 341 -4.36 -17.04 -0.84
N HIS A 342 -4.72 -16.65 -2.06
CA HIS A 342 -4.67 -17.51 -3.25
C HIS A 342 -3.30 -17.48 -3.96
N THR A 343 -2.45 -16.49 -3.70
CA THR A 343 -1.15 -16.33 -4.37
C THR A 343 0.00 -17.04 -3.66
N GLY A 344 -0.23 -17.63 -2.51
CA GLY A 344 0.76 -18.30 -1.67
C GLY A 344 0.61 -19.82 -1.57
N SER A 345 -0.24 -20.41 -2.43
CA SER A 345 -0.46 -21.87 -2.47
C SER A 345 0.31 -22.51 -3.62
#